data_555a799141e22aecee2073976ed3a0be
#
_entry.id   555a799141e22aecee2073976ed3a0be
#
_cell.length_a   1.000
_cell.length_b   1.000
_cell.length_c   1.000
_cell.angle_alpha   90.00
_cell.angle_beta   90.00
_cell.angle_gamma   90.00
#
_symmetry.space_group_name_H-M   'P 1'
#
loop_
_entity.id
_entity.type
_entity.pdbx_description
1 polymer ?
#
loop_
_entity_poly.entity_id
_entity_poly.type
_entity_poly.pdbx_seq_one_letter_code
_entity_poly.pdbx_strand_id
1 'polypeptide(L)'
;MTDKPSLWSFLHPDLTLRLLIVVAFLLLIAIGYSFGIYDGLLHDDFTAAFNSFLAFLLYAIPAFGLLRLKRWARLFELLLSIIFVVIGFVIMFGYNMTMGIMTLVPHGLIAIYLLSNDCRGAFGLVKKEG
;
A
#
# COMPACT_ATOMS: atom_id res chain seq x y z
N MET A 1 24.86 -23.09 -9.94
CA MET A 1 23.80 -22.32 -9.34
C MET A 1 22.47 -22.85 -9.73
N THR A 2 21.76 -23.22 -8.75
CA THR A 2 20.48 -23.85 -8.97
C THR A 2 19.40 -22.82 -9.15
N ASP A 3 18.84 -22.77 -10.31
CA ASP A 3 17.69 -21.93 -10.59
C ASP A 3 16.44 -22.57 -10.01
N LYS A 4 16.39 -22.65 -8.71
CA LYS A 4 15.18 -23.14 -8.08
C LYS A 4 14.11 -22.07 -8.23
N PRO A 5 12.92 -22.39 -8.78
CA PRO A 5 11.82 -21.47 -8.76
C PRO A 5 11.50 -21.17 -7.29
N SER A 6 11.80 -19.97 -6.86
CA SER A 6 11.50 -19.52 -5.52
C SER A 6 10.49 -18.39 -5.62
N LEU A 7 9.80 -18.13 -4.52
CA LEU A 7 8.91 -16.97 -4.44
C LEU A 7 9.65 -15.69 -4.79
N TRP A 8 10.96 -15.68 -4.57
CA TRP A 8 11.79 -14.51 -4.85
C TRP A 8 11.96 -14.23 -6.34
N SER A 9 11.84 -15.26 -7.19
CA SER A 9 11.91 -15.04 -8.65
C SER A 9 10.76 -14.19 -9.18
N PHE A 10 9.66 -14.12 -8.44
CA PHE A 10 8.50 -13.31 -8.77
C PHE A 10 8.78 -11.82 -8.55
N LEU A 11 9.69 -11.49 -7.65
CA LEU A 11 9.98 -10.12 -7.26
C LEU A 11 10.94 -9.48 -8.26
N HIS A 12 10.82 -8.17 -8.42
CA HIS A 12 11.73 -7.43 -9.26
C HIS A 12 13.12 -7.41 -8.60
N PRO A 13 14.21 -7.61 -9.40
CA PRO A 13 15.57 -7.69 -8.82
C PRO A 13 16.02 -6.40 -8.13
N ASP A 14 15.50 -5.25 -8.52
CA ASP A 14 15.88 -3.97 -7.92
C ASP A 14 15.02 -3.58 -6.71
N LEU A 15 14.20 -4.52 -6.23
CA LEU A 15 13.30 -4.27 -5.11
C LEU A 15 14.10 -4.10 -3.82
N THR A 16 13.88 -2.98 -3.13
CA THR A 16 14.58 -2.69 -1.88
C THR A 16 13.82 -3.25 -0.69
N LEU A 17 14.52 -3.45 0.44
CA LEU A 17 13.90 -3.91 1.67
C LEU A 17 12.84 -2.92 2.18
N ARG A 18 13.11 -1.63 2.06
CA ARG A 18 12.17 -0.60 2.50
C ARG A 18 10.87 -0.67 1.71
N LEU A 19 10.97 -0.87 0.41
CA LEU A 19 9.81 -1.00 -0.45
C LEU A 19 9.03 -2.28 -0.12
N LEU A 20 9.75 -3.37 0.20
CA LEU A 20 9.12 -4.62 0.64
C LEU A 20 8.32 -4.41 1.93
N ILE A 21 8.83 -3.60 2.87
CA ILE A 21 8.11 -3.28 4.10
C ILE A 21 6.81 -2.56 3.78
N VAL A 22 6.85 -1.59 2.88
CA VAL A 22 5.65 -0.86 2.44
C VAL A 22 4.65 -1.84 1.82
N VAL A 23 5.10 -2.70 0.93
CA VAL A 23 4.24 -3.68 0.27
C VAL A 23 3.65 -4.64 1.30
N ALA A 24 4.45 -5.12 2.25
CA ALA A 24 3.96 -6.01 3.30
C ALA A 24 2.86 -5.33 4.13
N PHE A 25 3.03 -4.07 4.45
CA PHE A 25 2.01 -3.29 5.16
C PHE A 25 0.71 -3.21 4.35
N LEU A 26 0.81 -2.89 3.06
CA LEU A 26 -0.35 -2.82 2.18
C LEU A 26 -1.06 -4.16 2.08
N LEU A 27 -0.31 -5.25 1.97
CA LEU A 27 -0.88 -6.58 1.89
C LEU A 27 -1.56 -6.99 3.20
N LEU A 28 -1.00 -6.60 4.35
CA LEU A 28 -1.65 -6.85 5.64
C LEU A 28 -3.00 -6.16 5.73
N ILE A 29 -3.08 -4.91 5.27
CA ILE A 29 -4.34 -4.18 5.24
C ILE A 29 -5.32 -4.87 4.29
N ALA A 30 -4.85 -5.29 3.11
CA ALA A 30 -5.68 -5.99 2.14
C ALA A 30 -6.24 -7.30 2.72
N ILE A 31 -5.42 -8.06 3.44
CA ILE A 31 -5.86 -9.27 4.12
C ILE A 31 -6.95 -8.95 5.15
N GLY A 32 -6.78 -7.87 5.90
CA GLY A 32 -7.80 -7.42 6.85
C GLY A 32 -9.13 -7.16 6.16
N TYR A 33 -9.11 -6.49 5.03
CA TYR A 33 -10.33 -6.24 4.26
C TYR A 33 -10.94 -7.51 3.68
N SER A 34 -10.13 -8.52 3.37
CA SER A 34 -10.66 -9.81 2.91
C SER A 34 -11.51 -10.47 3.99
N PHE A 35 -11.13 -10.34 5.26
CA PHE A 35 -11.97 -10.78 6.37
C PHE A 35 -13.27 -9.97 6.45
N GLY A 36 -13.23 -8.69 6.15
CA GLY A 36 -14.42 -7.85 6.09
C GLY A 36 -15.39 -8.29 4.99
N ILE A 37 -14.88 -8.71 3.86
CA ILE A 37 -15.71 -9.28 2.79
C ILE A 37 -16.43 -10.53 3.29
N TYR A 38 -15.68 -11.43 3.91
CA TYR A 38 -16.22 -12.69 4.43
C TYR A 38 -17.29 -12.42 5.49
N ASP A 39 -17.01 -11.54 6.43
CA ASP A 39 -17.95 -11.18 7.49
C ASP A 39 -19.24 -10.56 6.93
N GLY A 40 -19.10 -9.66 5.96
CA GLY A 40 -20.27 -9.05 5.32
C GLY A 40 -21.14 -10.09 4.61
N LEU A 41 -20.52 -11.05 3.94
CA LEU A 41 -21.28 -12.13 3.27
C LEU A 41 -21.97 -13.04 4.28
N LEU A 42 -21.32 -13.33 5.42
CA LEU A 42 -21.93 -14.17 6.46
C LEU A 42 -23.17 -13.54 7.08
N HIS A 43 -23.20 -12.22 7.19
CA HIS A 43 -24.30 -11.49 7.83
C HIS A 43 -25.27 -10.86 6.82
N ASP A 44 -25.20 -11.29 5.56
CA ASP A 44 -26.03 -10.77 4.46
C ASP A 44 -25.95 -9.25 4.30
N ASP A 45 -24.80 -8.67 4.70
CA ASP A 45 -24.54 -7.25 4.54
C ASP A 45 -23.70 -7.05 3.27
N PHE A 46 -24.37 -7.03 2.12
CA PHE A 46 -23.69 -6.92 0.85
C PHE A 46 -23.04 -5.56 0.65
N THR A 47 -23.57 -4.50 1.26
CA THR A 47 -22.95 -3.19 1.18
C THR A 47 -21.61 -3.17 1.88
N ALA A 48 -21.54 -3.75 3.09
CA ALA A 48 -20.27 -3.86 3.82
C ALA A 48 -19.28 -4.74 3.08
N ALA A 49 -19.73 -5.87 2.53
CA ALA A 49 -18.89 -6.76 1.75
C ALA A 49 -18.32 -6.06 0.51
N PHE A 50 -19.15 -5.31 -0.20
CA PHE A 50 -18.74 -4.59 -1.39
C PHE A 50 -17.73 -3.49 -1.06
N ASN A 51 -17.97 -2.72 0.00
CA ASN A 51 -17.05 -1.68 0.44
C ASN A 51 -15.70 -2.28 0.84
N SER A 52 -15.71 -3.41 1.55
CA SER A 52 -14.48 -4.10 1.91
C SER A 52 -13.73 -4.61 0.68
N PHE A 53 -14.45 -5.09 -0.32
CA PHE A 53 -13.87 -5.53 -1.58
C PHE A 53 -13.18 -4.39 -2.32
N LEU A 54 -13.83 -3.22 -2.40
CA LEU A 54 -13.22 -2.05 -3.02
C LEU A 54 -11.96 -1.62 -2.28
N ALA A 55 -12.00 -1.60 -0.95
CA ALA A 55 -10.83 -1.27 -0.14
C ALA A 55 -9.72 -2.31 -0.33
N PHE A 56 -10.07 -3.58 -0.39
CA PHE A 56 -9.11 -4.64 -0.69
C PHE A 56 -8.37 -4.36 -2.00
N LEU A 57 -9.10 -4.02 -3.06
CA LEU A 57 -8.49 -3.71 -4.35
C LEU A 57 -7.61 -2.47 -4.29
N LEU A 58 -8.03 -1.44 -3.56
CA LEU A 58 -7.25 -0.21 -3.41
C LEU A 58 -5.88 -0.45 -2.77
N TYR A 59 -5.75 -1.46 -1.93
CA TYR A 59 -4.48 -1.79 -1.30
C TYR A 59 -3.73 -2.90 -2.04
N ALA A 60 -4.45 -3.88 -2.58
CA ALA A 60 -3.82 -5.03 -3.23
C ALA A 60 -3.22 -4.67 -4.59
N ILE A 61 -3.94 -3.89 -5.39
CA ILE A 61 -3.48 -3.52 -6.74
C ILE A 61 -2.17 -2.73 -6.71
N PRO A 62 -2.06 -1.63 -5.94
CA PRO A 62 -0.78 -0.93 -5.86
C PRO A 62 0.31 -1.76 -5.20
N ALA A 63 -0.01 -2.61 -4.23
CA ALA A 63 0.98 -3.50 -3.63
C ALA A 63 1.61 -4.41 -4.68
N PHE A 64 0.79 -5.02 -5.51
CA PHE A 64 1.26 -5.88 -6.60
C PHE A 64 2.12 -5.08 -7.59
N GLY A 65 1.66 -3.90 -7.97
CA GLY A 65 2.40 -3.04 -8.88
C GLY A 65 3.74 -2.58 -8.31
N LEU A 66 3.79 -2.28 -7.02
CA LEU A 66 5.03 -1.90 -6.35
C LEU A 66 6.03 -3.06 -6.31
N LEU A 67 5.54 -4.29 -6.11
CA LEU A 67 6.40 -5.49 -6.16
C LEU A 67 7.07 -5.65 -7.52
N ARG A 68 6.43 -5.17 -8.58
CA ARG A 68 6.94 -5.23 -9.94
C ARG A 68 7.62 -3.94 -10.37
N LEU A 69 7.78 -2.99 -9.46
CA LEU A 69 8.35 -1.66 -9.70
C LEU A 69 7.67 -0.92 -10.86
N LYS A 70 6.35 -1.03 -10.94
CA LYS A 70 5.57 -0.30 -11.94
C LYS A 70 5.43 1.16 -11.51
N ARG A 71 5.76 2.08 -12.43
CA ARG A 71 5.70 3.52 -12.13
C ARG A 71 4.29 3.99 -11.78
N TRP A 72 3.28 3.43 -12.45
CA TRP A 72 1.88 3.79 -12.15
C TRP A 72 1.50 3.42 -10.72
N ALA A 73 2.02 2.30 -10.22
CA ALA A 73 1.72 1.86 -8.87
C ALA A 73 2.28 2.82 -7.83
N ARG A 74 3.49 3.33 -8.05
CA ARG A 74 4.09 4.33 -7.17
C ARG A 74 3.24 5.60 -7.12
N LEU A 75 2.84 6.10 -8.29
CA LEU A 75 2.02 7.31 -8.38
C LEU A 75 0.64 7.07 -7.77
N PHE A 76 0.05 5.92 -8.04
CA PHE A 76 -1.26 5.54 -7.50
C PHE A 76 -1.21 5.50 -5.97
N GLU A 77 -0.23 4.79 -5.41
CA GLU A 77 -0.10 4.67 -3.95
C GLU A 77 0.26 6.00 -3.31
N LEU A 78 1.09 6.81 -3.95
CA LEU A 78 1.42 8.14 -3.45
C LEU A 78 0.17 9.01 -3.36
N LEU A 79 -0.64 9.03 -4.41
CA LEU A 79 -1.89 9.78 -4.44
C LEU A 79 -2.84 9.27 -3.37
N LEU A 80 -2.99 7.96 -3.26
CA LEU A 80 -3.85 7.34 -2.26
C LEU A 80 -3.39 7.68 -0.83
N SER A 81 -2.08 7.63 -0.61
CA SER A 81 -1.51 7.97 0.70
C SER A 81 -1.77 9.43 1.07
N ILE A 82 -1.64 10.35 0.11
CA ILE A 82 -1.93 11.75 0.34
C ILE A 82 -3.40 11.94 0.70
N ILE A 83 -4.29 11.26 0.00
CA ILE A 83 -5.73 11.32 0.29
C ILE A 83 -6.00 10.82 1.72
N PHE A 84 -5.40 9.70 2.10
CA PHE A 84 -5.58 9.16 3.45
C PHE A 84 -4.94 10.03 4.53
N VAL A 85 -3.87 10.75 4.22
CA VAL A 85 -3.30 11.73 5.14
C VAL A 85 -4.31 12.85 5.40
N VAL A 86 -4.94 13.38 4.35
CA VAL A 86 -5.96 14.41 4.49
C VAL A 86 -7.15 13.88 5.31
N ILE A 87 -7.61 12.68 4.98
CA ILE A 87 -8.70 12.03 5.73
C ILE A 87 -8.32 11.86 7.20
N GLY A 88 -7.07 11.45 7.47
CA GLY A 88 -6.57 11.30 8.83
C GLY A 88 -6.62 12.59 9.62
N PHE A 89 -6.25 13.73 9.00
CA PHE A 89 -6.39 15.03 9.64
C PHE A 89 -7.85 15.36 9.95
N VAL A 90 -8.76 15.10 9.02
CA VAL A 90 -10.19 15.33 9.24
C VAL A 90 -10.70 14.50 10.41
N ILE A 91 -10.32 13.22 10.46
CA ILE A 91 -10.73 12.34 11.55
C ILE A 91 -10.15 12.81 12.89
N MET A 92 -8.87 13.21 12.88
CA MET A 92 -8.17 13.63 14.08
C MET A 92 -8.84 14.85 14.74
N PHE A 93 -9.21 15.82 13.93
CA PHE A 93 -9.80 17.06 14.44
C PHE A 93 -11.32 17.01 14.56
N GLY A 94 -12.00 16.17 13.77
CA GLY A 94 -13.45 16.14 13.72
C GLY A 94 -14.13 15.01 14.48
N TYR A 95 -13.42 13.92 14.73
CA TYR A 95 -14.03 12.72 15.33
C TYR A 95 -13.23 12.17 16.50
N ASN A 96 -12.07 11.59 16.21
CA ASN A 96 -11.26 10.89 17.21
C ASN A 96 -9.79 11.06 16.90
N MET A 97 -9.06 11.64 17.84
CA MET A 97 -7.63 11.90 17.66
C MET A 97 -6.84 10.61 17.45
N THR A 98 -7.14 9.56 18.22
CA THR A 98 -6.43 8.29 18.13
C THR A 98 -6.61 7.64 16.74
N MET A 99 -7.84 7.59 16.24
CA MET A 99 -8.13 7.01 14.93
C MET A 99 -7.50 7.84 13.82
N GLY A 100 -7.52 9.16 13.95
CA GLY A 100 -6.89 10.05 12.98
C GLY A 100 -5.38 9.83 12.91
N ILE A 101 -4.72 9.72 14.05
CA ILE A 101 -3.27 9.45 14.11
C ILE A 101 -2.97 8.08 13.53
N MET A 102 -3.76 7.06 13.85
CA MET A 102 -3.57 5.70 13.33
C MET A 102 -3.74 5.63 11.80
N THR A 103 -4.53 6.52 11.22
CA THR A 103 -4.67 6.62 9.77
C THR A 103 -3.55 7.47 9.17
N LEU A 104 -3.27 8.61 9.80
CA LEU A 104 -2.33 9.61 9.29
C LEU A 104 -0.89 9.09 9.25
N VAL A 105 -0.43 8.47 10.35
CA VAL A 105 0.99 8.13 10.51
C VAL A 105 1.44 7.08 9.49
N PRO A 106 0.77 5.93 9.35
CA PRO A 106 1.24 4.94 8.36
C PRO A 106 1.21 5.47 6.93
N HIS A 107 0.14 6.15 6.54
CA HIS A 107 0.02 6.66 5.18
C HIS A 107 0.98 7.82 4.93
N GLY A 108 1.21 8.65 5.94
CA GLY A 108 2.20 9.72 5.86
C GLY A 108 3.61 9.19 5.67
N LEU A 109 3.98 8.15 6.41
CA LEU A 109 5.29 7.50 6.27
C LEU A 109 5.45 6.88 4.89
N ILE A 110 4.41 6.23 4.37
CA ILE A 110 4.44 5.67 3.02
C ILE A 110 4.63 6.78 1.99
N ALA A 111 3.88 7.88 2.11
CA ALA A 111 4.00 9.01 1.19
C ALA A 111 5.41 9.60 1.20
N ILE A 112 5.98 9.81 2.38
CA ILE A 112 7.34 10.33 2.53
C ILE A 112 8.34 9.39 1.87
N TYR A 113 8.22 8.09 2.10
CA TYR A 113 9.12 7.12 1.49
C TYR A 113 8.99 7.13 -0.03
N LEU A 114 7.76 7.15 -0.56
CA LEU A 114 7.53 7.12 -2.01
C LEU A 114 8.08 8.38 -2.71
N LEU A 115 8.16 9.49 -1.99
CA LEU A 115 8.77 10.73 -2.50
C LEU A 115 10.28 10.74 -2.36
N SER A 116 10.85 9.82 -1.59
CA SER A 116 12.29 9.81 -1.33
C SER A 116 13.09 9.48 -2.58
N ASN A 117 14.35 9.94 -2.60
CA ASN A 117 15.27 9.61 -3.69
C ASN A 117 15.56 8.11 -3.77
N ASP A 118 15.55 7.42 -2.63
CA ASP A 118 15.74 5.99 -2.56
C ASP A 118 14.66 5.24 -3.36
N CYS A 119 13.41 5.59 -3.13
CA CYS A 119 12.30 4.99 -3.85
C CYS A 119 12.30 5.40 -5.33
N ARG A 120 12.53 6.67 -5.61
CA ARG A 120 12.59 7.17 -6.98
C ARG A 120 13.71 6.49 -7.76
N GLY A 121 14.86 6.27 -7.11
CA GLY A 121 15.96 5.54 -7.71
C GLY A 121 15.60 4.10 -8.05
N ALA A 122 14.88 3.42 -7.14
CA ALA A 122 14.43 2.05 -7.37
C ALA A 122 13.51 1.95 -8.59
N PHE A 123 12.71 2.99 -8.86
CA PHE A 123 11.82 3.03 -10.03
C PHE A 123 12.49 3.62 -11.27
N GLY A 124 13.78 3.91 -11.21
CA GLY A 124 14.52 4.46 -12.34
C GLY A 124 14.17 5.89 -12.70
N LEU A 125 13.62 6.66 -11.74
CA LEU A 125 13.21 8.04 -11.96
C LEU A 125 14.31 9.05 -11.69
N VAL A 126 15.41 8.62 -11.05
CA VAL A 126 16.56 9.46 -10.74
C VAL A 126 17.77 8.88 -11.45
N LYS A 127 18.52 9.74 -12.14
CA LYS A 127 19.77 9.30 -12.78
C LYS A 127 20.74 8.87 -11.68
N LYS A 128 21.21 7.65 -11.79
CA LYS A 128 22.30 7.19 -10.95
C LYS A 128 23.57 7.91 -11.42
N GLU A 129 24.09 8.78 -10.61
CA GLU A 129 25.38 9.38 -10.89
C GLU A 129 26.48 8.36 -10.67
N GLY A 130 27.24 8.18 -11.63
CA GLY A 130 28.47 7.41 -11.57
C GLY A 130 28.50 6.08 -11.76
#